data_cb15120c803f8f5c1aa9727b041fd7e0
#
_entry.id   cb15120c803f8f5c1aa9727b041fd7e0
#
_cell.length_a   1.000
_cell.length_b   1.000
_cell.length_c   1.000
_cell.angle_alpha   90.00
_cell.angle_beta   90.00
_cell.angle_gamma   90.00
#
_symmetry.space_group_name_H-M   'P 1'
#
loop_
_entity.id
_entity.type
_entity.pdbx_description
1 polymer ?
#
loop_
_entity_poly.entity_id
_entity_poly.type
_entity_poly.pdbx_seq_one_letter_code
_entity_poly.pdbx_strand_id
1 'polypeptide(L)'
;MDYTTFPKASAVPGAAAMIETFRAIGYSLETAVADIIDNSISAEAKNIYINRVWKGGESIITIRDDGYGMSNEEIIQAMRPGAQNPLEERSLTDLGRFGLGLKTASFSQCRNLTVMSKQEEGAVSYWTWSLDYVAQSDKWELIKWAPDEYINALDDVARGTIVIWSHLDRVIPSATREEDENAKRKFSEAFDKVKRHLSMTFHRFMENKTIKLFWCGHEIEPWNPFCPNESKVQIRPTEYIGENVTVKGYILPHKNNFSSEVAFKNAEGMYGFSAHQGFYVYRGDRLLLAGDWLGLIRKEESYKLVRIQIDLPNSVDSDWQIDIKKSKAYPPVGCRQQLEAYAKQA
;
A
#
# COMPACT_ATOMS: atom_id res chain seq x y z
N MET A 1 15.01 22.29 -30.68
CA MET A 1 15.45 23.56 -30.08
C MET A 1 16.81 23.31 -29.45
N ASP A 2 17.83 24.09 -29.76
CA ASP A 2 19.15 23.95 -29.12
C ASP A 2 19.17 24.79 -27.83
N TYR A 3 19.19 24.10 -26.69
CA TYR A 3 19.18 24.74 -25.36
C TYR A 3 20.58 25.15 -24.88
N THR A 4 21.64 24.86 -25.60
CA THR A 4 23.01 25.14 -25.15
C THR A 4 23.34 26.64 -25.13
N THR A 5 22.69 27.43 -25.98
CA THR A 5 22.89 28.86 -26.15
C THR A 5 22.14 29.76 -25.17
N PHE A 6 21.18 29.19 -24.39
CA PHE A 6 20.39 29.99 -23.45
C PHE A 6 21.07 30.09 -22.07
N PRO A 7 21.00 31.24 -21.39
CA PRO A 7 21.39 31.36 -20.00
C PRO A 7 20.59 30.38 -19.14
N LYS A 8 21.21 29.78 -18.13
CA LYS A 8 20.59 28.81 -17.23
C LYS A 8 20.77 29.27 -15.78
N ALA A 9 19.75 29.08 -14.98
CA ALA A 9 19.79 29.27 -13.53
C ALA A 9 19.47 27.93 -12.80
N SER A 10 20.13 27.70 -11.67
CA SER A 10 19.80 26.55 -10.83
C SER A 10 18.50 26.81 -10.09
N ALA A 11 17.56 25.85 -10.14
CA ALA A 11 16.27 25.90 -9.47
C ALA A 11 16.07 24.64 -8.58
N VAL A 12 17.11 24.30 -7.82
CA VAL A 12 17.06 23.17 -6.88
C VAL A 12 16.06 23.51 -5.76
N PRO A 13 15.02 22.69 -5.52
CA PRO A 13 14.06 22.96 -4.47
C PRO A 13 14.72 22.82 -3.08
N GLY A 14 14.31 23.68 -2.13
CA GLY A 14 14.70 23.54 -0.72
C GLY A 14 14.20 22.21 -0.15
N ALA A 15 15.06 21.54 0.62
CA ALA A 15 14.77 20.20 1.11
C ALA A 15 13.59 20.20 2.09
N ALA A 16 13.56 21.14 3.04
CA ALA A 16 12.51 21.29 4.04
C ALA A 16 11.13 21.50 3.39
N ALA A 17 11.02 22.44 2.44
CA ALA A 17 9.77 22.76 1.76
C ALA A 17 9.26 21.58 0.93
N MET A 18 10.15 20.87 0.25
CA MET A 18 9.77 19.73 -0.59
C MET A 18 9.31 18.53 0.24
N ILE A 19 9.95 18.27 1.37
CA ILE A 19 9.52 17.20 2.29
C ILE A 19 8.12 17.48 2.84
N GLU A 20 7.82 18.72 3.25
CA GLU A 20 6.45 19.06 3.71
C GLU A 20 5.43 18.92 2.56
N THR A 21 5.82 19.18 1.31
CA THR A 21 4.98 18.90 0.14
C THR A 21 4.70 17.40 0.00
N PHE A 22 5.71 16.54 0.17
CA PHE A 22 5.51 15.08 0.18
C PHE A 22 4.60 14.63 1.31
N ARG A 23 4.71 15.20 2.50
CA ARG A 23 3.81 14.93 3.63
C ARG A 23 2.35 15.31 3.33
N ALA A 24 2.15 16.37 2.56
CA ALA A 24 0.83 16.87 2.17
C ALA A 24 0.10 15.99 1.15
N ILE A 25 0.76 15.02 0.50
CA ILE A 25 0.11 14.05 -0.39
C ILE A 25 -1.00 13.28 0.35
N GLY A 26 -0.85 13.06 1.67
CA GLY A 26 -1.94 12.61 2.53
C GLY A 26 -2.30 11.13 2.36
N TYR A 27 -1.34 10.24 2.54
CA TYR A 27 -1.61 8.81 2.71
C TYR A 27 -2.37 8.53 4.01
N SER A 28 -3.32 7.60 3.97
CA SER A 28 -3.81 6.97 5.20
C SER A 28 -2.78 5.96 5.71
N LEU A 29 -2.86 5.57 6.98
CA LEU A 29 -1.93 4.59 7.55
C LEU A 29 -2.00 3.25 6.79
N GLU A 30 -3.20 2.84 6.39
CA GLU A 30 -3.46 1.58 5.68
C GLU A 30 -2.77 1.56 4.31
N THR A 31 -2.92 2.64 3.54
CA THR A 31 -2.32 2.73 2.20
C THR A 31 -0.81 2.93 2.27
N ALA A 32 -0.33 3.63 3.30
CA ALA A 32 1.10 3.80 3.52
C ALA A 32 1.80 2.46 3.82
N VAL A 33 1.24 1.64 4.73
CA VAL A 33 1.79 0.31 5.03
C VAL A 33 1.72 -0.60 3.80
N ALA A 34 0.62 -0.53 3.03
CA ALA A 34 0.48 -1.33 1.82
C ALA A 34 1.56 -0.98 0.77
N ASP A 35 1.93 0.29 0.60
CA ASP A 35 3.00 0.69 -0.32
C ASP A 35 4.40 0.20 0.13
N ILE A 36 4.64 0.07 1.44
CA ILE A 36 5.88 -0.57 1.92
C ILE A 36 5.87 -2.07 1.60
N ILE A 37 4.72 -2.75 1.78
CA ILE A 37 4.58 -4.17 1.42
C ILE A 37 4.76 -4.39 -0.08
N ASP A 38 4.28 -3.49 -0.94
CA ASP A 38 4.53 -3.55 -2.40
C ASP A 38 6.04 -3.61 -2.70
N ASN A 39 6.88 -2.85 -1.96
CA ASN A 39 8.34 -2.91 -2.10
C ASN A 39 8.91 -4.26 -1.63
N SER A 40 8.39 -4.81 -0.53
CA SER A 40 8.79 -6.14 -0.04
C SER A 40 8.46 -7.25 -1.06
N ILE A 41 7.29 -7.17 -1.71
CA ILE A 41 6.90 -8.10 -2.79
C ILE A 41 7.84 -7.94 -4.00
N SER A 42 8.16 -6.71 -4.38
CA SER A 42 9.12 -6.42 -5.46
C SER A 42 10.54 -6.92 -5.12
N ALA A 43 10.89 -7.02 -3.83
CA ALA A 43 12.12 -7.61 -3.33
C ALA A 43 12.04 -9.16 -3.19
N GLU A 44 11.02 -9.79 -3.76
CA GLU A 44 10.79 -11.25 -3.75
C GLU A 44 10.63 -11.85 -2.34
N ALA A 45 10.21 -11.04 -1.37
CA ALA A 45 9.94 -11.50 -0.02
C ALA A 45 8.84 -12.60 -0.01
N LYS A 46 9.02 -13.59 0.87
CA LYS A 46 8.02 -14.63 1.14
C LYS A 46 7.28 -14.40 2.45
N ASN A 47 7.95 -13.81 3.42
CA ASN A 47 7.41 -13.55 4.73
C ASN A 47 7.60 -12.07 5.07
N ILE A 48 6.49 -11.39 5.40
CA ILE A 48 6.48 -9.96 5.73
C ILE A 48 5.82 -9.80 7.09
N TYR A 49 6.52 -9.14 8.02
CA TYR A 49 6.14 -9.01 9.42
C TYR A 49 5.84 -7.55 9.73
N ILE A 50 4.61 -7.26 10.14
CA ILE A 50 4.15 -5.93 10.53
C ILE A 50 3.97 -5.93 12.05
N ASN A 51 4.75 -5.09 12.75
CA ASN A 51 4.70 -4.98 14.19
C ASN A 51 4.51 -3.53 14.62
N ARG A 52 4.06 -3.35 15.85
CA ARG A 52 3.95 -2.06 16.52
C ARG A 52 4.40 -2.17 17.97
N VAL A 53 4.98 -1.10 18.47
CA VAL A 53 5.31 -0.95 19.88
C VAL A 53 4.63 0.32 20.37
N TRP A 54 3.80 0.21 21.41
CA TRP A 54 3.19 1.37 22.05
C TRP A 54 4.14 1.94 23.10
N LYS A 55 4.49 3.21 22.95
CA LYS A 55 5.31 4.02 23.87
C LYS A 55 4.81 5.47 23.88
N GLY A 56 3.48 5.69 23.88
CA GLY A 56 2.93 7.03 23.73
C GLY A 56 3.41 7.72 22.45
N GLY A 57 3.91 8.95 22.55
CA GLY A 57 4.48 9.70 21.41
C GLY A 57 5.71 9.06 20.77
N GLU A 58 6.40 8.17 21.48
CA GLU A 58 7.59 7.44 21.03
C GLU A 58 7.24 6.06 20.44
N SER A 59 5.96 5.81 20.14
CA SER A 59 5.51 4.56 19.53
C SER A 59 6.18 4.32 18.18
N ILE A 60 6.38 3.05 17.84
CA ILE A 60 7.10 2.61 16.65
C ILE A 60 6.24 1.65 15.84
N ILE A 61 6.30 1.75 14.51
CA ILE A 61 5.79 0.76 13.58
C ILE A 61 6.96 0.20 12.78
N THR A 62 7.00 -1.13 12.60
CA THR A 62 8.01 -1.79 11.79
C THR A 62 7.38 -2.69 10.75
N ILE A 63 7.94 -2.68 9.55
CA ILE A 63 7.64 -3.60 8.47
C ILE A 63 8.95 -4.28 8.09
N ARG A 64 9.06 -5.60 8.34
CA ARG A 64 10.23 -6.41 8.05
C ARG A 64 9.90 -7.47 7.02
N ASP A 65 10.78 -7.70 6.09
CA ASP A 65 10.69 -8.75 5.08
C ASP A 65 11.95 -9.62 5.02
N ASP A 66 11.84 -10.75 4.34
CA ASP A 66 12.91 -11.69 4.02
C ASP A 66 13.34 -11.62 2.55
N GLY A 67 13.10 -10.48 1.88
CA GLY A 67 13.50 -10.23 0.50
C GLY A 67 15.02 -10.26 0.28
N TYR A 68 15.46 -9.97 -0.94
CA TYR A 68 16.90 -10.07 -1.27
C TYR A 68 17.78 -9.03 -0.54
N GLY A 69 17.19 -8.04 0.12
CA GLY A 69 17.92 -7.00 0.83
C GLY A 69 18.59 -5.98 -0.09
N MET A 70 19.31 -5.02 0.52
CA MET A 70 20.00 -3.94 -0.17
C MET A 70 21.39 -3.74 0.41
N SER A 71 22.37 -3.42 -0.43
CA SER A 71 23.67 -2.90 -0.06
C SER A 71 23.55 -1.48 0.52
N ASN A 72 24.65 -0.96 1.08
CA ASN A 72 24.68 0.41 1.59
C ASN A 72 24.33 1.46 0.53
N GLU A 73 24.86 1.30 -0.68
CA GLU A 73 24.65 2.18 -1.82
C GLU A 73 23.20 2.10 -2.33
N GLU A 74 22.64 0.89 -2.38
CA GLU A 74 21.25 0.66 -2.79
C GLU A 74 20.26 1.27 -1.80
N ILE A 75 20.51 1.20 -0.48
CA ILE A 75 19.65 1.89 0.51
C ILE A 75 19.66 3.39 0.27
N ILE A 76 20.83 4.01 0.08
CA ILE A 76 20.94 5.44 -0.20
C ILE A 76 20.18 5.81 -1.46
N GLN A 77 20.27 5.01 -2.53
CA GLN A 77 19.51 5.22 -3.76
C GLN A 77 18.00 5.03 -3.55
N ALA A 78 17.58 3.96 -2.86
CA ALA A 78 16.18 3.70 -2.55
C ALA A 78 15.56 4.84 -1.71
N MET A 79 16.34 5.45 -0.82
CA MET A 79 15.89 6.55 0.02
C MET A 79 15.98 7.92 -0.67
N ARG A 80 16.68 8.06 -1.80
CA ARG A 80 16.76 9.33 -2.55
C ARG A 80 15.41 9.65 -3.19
N PRO A 81 14.83 10.86 -2.98
CA PRO A 81 13.64 11.29 -3.69
C PRO A 81 13.91 11.40 -5.20
N GLY A 82 13.02 10.83 -6.03
CA GLY A 82 13.15 10.90 -7.48
C GLY A 82 14.33 10.11 -8.08
N ALA A 83 14.82 9.08 -7.38
CA ALA A 83 15.93 8.25 -7.85
C ALA A 83 15.60 7.43 -9.12
N GLN A 84 14.33 7.20 -9.41
CA GLN A 84 13.87 6.45 -10.58
C GLN A 84 12.97 7.33 -11.44
N ASN A 85 13.17 7.27 -12.77
CA ASN A 85 12.32 7.96 -13.72
C ASN A 85 11.02 7.15 -13.93
N PRO A 86 9.82 7.73 -13.70
CA PRO A 86 8.55 7.04 -13.94
C PRO A 86 8.30 6.60 -15.38
N LEU A 87 9.06 7.12 -16.35
CA LEU A 87 8.94 6.83 -17.78
C LEU A 87 9.83 5.67 -18.25
N GLU A 88 10.72 5.15 -17.40
CA GLU A 88 11.55 3.99 -17.75
C GLU A 88 10.74 2.70 -17.78
N GLU A 89 11.07 1.82 -18.74
CA GLU A 89 10.49 0.48 -18.81
C GLU A 89 10.85 -0.32 -17.57
N ARG A 90 9.86 -0.99 -16.99
CA ARG A 90 10.00 -1.77 -15.76
C ARG A 90 9.59 -3.22 -15.96
N SER A 91 10.06 -4.09 -15.06
CA SER A 91 9.62 -5.48 -15.05
C SER A 91 8.13 -5.58 -14.76
N LEU A 92 7.49 -6.62 -15.29
CA LEU A 92 6.06 -6.91 -15.07
C LEU A 92 5.72 -7.15 -13.60
N THR A 93 6.72 -7.45 -12.78
CA THR A 93 6.60 -7.73 -11.34
C THR A 93 6.77 -6.50 -10.45
N ASP A 94 7.22 -5.35 -11.00
CA ASP A 94 7.41 -4.12 -10.23
C ASP A 94 6.05 -3.46 -9.92
N LEU A 95 5.66 -3.47 -8.66
CA LEU A 95 4.44 -2.84 -8.14
C LEU A 95 4.62 -1.34 -7.87
N GLY A 96 5.86 -0.83 -7.87
CA GLY A 96 6.21 0.56 -7.61
C GLY A 96 6.24 1.39 -8.90
N ARG A 97 5.31 2.34 -9.10
CA ARG A 97 5.24 3.16 -10.34
C ARG A 97 6.11 4.41 -10.31
N PHE A 98 6.22 5.08 -9.18
CA PHE A 98 6.70 6.47 -9.13
C PHE A 98 8.07 6.64 -8.46
N GLY A 99 8.69 5.59 -7.92
CA GLY A 99 9.95 5.69 -7.16
C GLY A 99 9.86 6.58 -5.91
N LEU A 100 8.66 7.03 -5.54
CA LEU A 100 8.38 7.92 -4.42
C LEU A 100 7.66 7.20 -3.27
N GLY A 101 7.06 6.03 -3.49
CA GLY A 101 6.17 5.35 -2.54
C GLY A 101 6.77 5.20 -1.14
N LEU A 102 7.98 4.67 -1.03
CA LEU A 102 8.68 4.53 0.27
C LEU A 102 8.71 5.85 1.06
N LYS A 103 9.11 6.95 0.40
CA LYS A 103 9.29 8.27 1.04
C LYS A 103 7.96 8.94 1.35
N THR A 104 7.08 9.08 0.35
CA THR A 104 5.79 9.78 0.52
C THR A 104 4.85 9.06 1.46
N ALA A 105 4.79 7.73 1.40
CA ALA A 105 4.04 6.92 2.35
C ALA A 105 4.57 7.11 3.78
N SER A 106 5.89 6.96 3.99
CA SER A 106 6.51 7.08 5.31
C SER A 106 6.41 8.49 5.89
N PHE A 107 6.77 9.52 5.12
CA PHE A 107 6.75 10.91 5.59
C PHE A 107 5.34 11.39 5.95
N SER A 108 4.30 10.81 5.36
CA SER A 108 2.92 11.10 5.73
C SER A 108 2.49 10.46 7.05
N GLN A 109 3.31 9.62 7.68
CA GLN A 109 3.01 8.92 8.94
C GLN A 109 3.96 9.30 10.07
N CYS A 110 5.25 9.53 9.78
CA CYS A 110 6.30 9.69 10.78
C CYS A 110 7.26 10.84 10.45
N ARG A 111 8.03 11.23 11.45
CA ARG A 111 9.13 12.19 11.29
C ARG A 111 10.47 11.51 11.10
N ASN A 112 10.63 10.24 11.53
CA ASN A 112 11.83 9.46 11.31
C ASN A 112 11.50 8.20 10.52
N LEU A 113 12.05 8.09 9.30
CA LEU A 113 12.04 6.90 8.46
C LEU A 113 13.43 6.27 8.49
N THR A 114 13.57 5.13 9.15
CA THR A 114 14.80 4.33 9.11
C THR A 114 14.60 3.12 8.20
N VAL A 115 15.55 2.87 7.31
CA VAL A 115 15.64 1.66 6.52
C VAL A 115 16.91 0.94 6.88
N MET A 116 16.78 -0.31 7.30
CA MET A 116 17.89 -1.22 7.58
C MET A 116 17.78 -2.41 6.63
N SER A 117 18.88 -2.84 6.07
CA SER A 117 18.86 -3.96 5.13
C SER A 117 20.15 -4.77 5.18
N LYS A 118 20.02 -6.04 4.79
CA LYS A 118 21.10 -7.01 4.72
C LYS A 118 20.90 -7.86 3.48
N GLN A 119 21.89 -7.93 2.61
CA GLN A 119 21.98 -8.91 1.54
C GLN A 119 22.56 -10.22 2.06
N GLU A 120 22.34 -11.30 1.33
CA GLU A 120 22.94 -12.60 1.65
C GLU A 120 24.47 -12.45 1.73
N GLU A 121 25.09 -12.94 2.81
CA GLU A 121 26.53 -12.80 3.12
C GLU A 121 27.00 -11.34 3.34
N GLY A 122 26.10 -10.36 3.30
CA GLY A 122 26.41 -8.94 3.50
C GLY A 122 26.37 -8.49 4.95
N ALA A 123 26.99 -7.34 5.24
CA ALA A 123 26.83 -6.65 6.52
C ALA A 123 25.50 -5.87 6.55
N VAL A 124 24.94 -5.72 7.77
CA VAL A 124 23.76 -4.86 7.97
C VAL A 124 24.13 -3.40 7.68
N SER A 125 23.35 -2.76 6.83
CA SER A 125 23.44 -1.34 6.53
C SER A 125 22.14 -0.64 6.88
N TYR A 126 22.21 0.62 7.31
CA TYR A 126 21.02 1.41 7.67
C TYR A 126 21.23 2.89 7.45
N TRP A 127 20.14 3.61 7.18
CA TRP A 127 20.09 5.06 7.05
C TRP A 127 18.73 5.58 7.48
N THR A 128 18.71 6.81 7.99
CA THR A 128 17.49 7.47 8.47
C THR A 128 17.27 8.82 7.80
N TRP A 129 16.07 9.07 7.32
CA TRP A 129 15.52 10.40 7.14
C TRP A 129 14.99 10.90 8.47
N SER A 130 15.58 11.95 9.02
CA SER A 130 14.99 12.73 10.11
C SER A 130 14.46 14.03 9.54
N LEU A 131 13.14 14.20 9.56
CA LEU A 131 12.50 15.40 9.02
C LEU A 131 12.81 16.63 9.86
N ASP A 132 13.12 16.45 11.15
CA ASP A 132 13.56 17.53 12.04
C ASP A 132 14.95 18.02 11.66
N TYR A 133 15.89 17.11 11.37
CA TYR A 133 17.21 17.46 10.86
C TYR A 133 17.13 18.20 9.53
N VAL A 134 16.31 17.72 8.59
CA VAL A 134 16.14 18.38 7.29
C VAL A 134 15.48 19.76 7.46
N ALA A 135 14.52 19.92 8.36
CA ALA A 135 13.90 21.22 8.64
C ALA A 135 14.90 22.24 9.19
N GLN A 136 15.91 21.80 9.97
CA GLN A 136 16.94 22.66 10.55
C GLN A 136 18.06 22.97 9.56
N SER A 137 18.49 21.98 8.75
CA SER A 137 19.67 22.10 7.87
C SER A 137 19.33 22.57 6.47
N ASP A 138 18.08 22.39 6.02
CA ASP A 138 17.60 22.53 4.63
C ASP A 138 18.42 21.73 3.61
N LYS A 139 18.95 20.56 4.02
CA LYS A 139 19.81 19.71 3.19
C LYS A 139 19.15 18.35 2.91
N TRP A 140 19.40 17.84 1.73
CA TRP A 140 19.05 16.48 1.30
C TRP A 140 20.06 15.47 1.83
N GLU A 141 20.06 15.23 3.14
CA GLU A 141 21.05 14.36 3.81
C GLU A 141 20.34 13.29 4.65
N LEU A 142 20.84 12.06 4.55
CA LEU A 142 20.49 10.95 5.43
C LEU A 142 21.44 10.94 6.62
N ILE A 143 20.96 10.54 7.78
CA ILE A 143 21.80 10.36 8.96
C ILE A 143 22.05 8.86 9.23
N LYS A 144 23.27 8.54 9.65
CA LYS A 144 23.67 7.16 10.02
C LYS A 144 23.22 6.89 11.45
N TRP A 145 21.90 6.67 11.61
CA TRP A 145 21.27 6.42 12.90
C TRP A 145 20.15 5.40 12.76
N ALA A 146 19.90 4.62 13.79
CA ALA A 146 18.73 3.75 13.95
C ALA A 146 18.35 3.71 15.43
N PRO A 147 17.10 3.40 15.82
CA PRO A 147 16.75 3.18 17.21
C PRO A 147 17.54 2.01 17.79
N ASP A 148 18.13 2.18 18.98
CA ASP A 148 19.06 1.21 19.62
C ASP A 148 18.49 -0.20 19.71
N GLU A 149 17.19 -0.32 19.98
CA GLU A 149 16.48 -1.60 20.08
C GLU A 149 16.40 -2.40 18.76
N TYR A 150 16.70 -1.76 17.62
CA TYR A 150 16.67 -2.40 16.29
C TYR A 150 18.04 -2.58 15.65
N ILE A 151 19.12 -2.05 16.22
CA ILE A 151 20.48 -2.10 15.61
C ILE A 151 20.87 -3.53 15.20
N ASN A 152 20.51 -4.53 16.00
CA ASN A 152 20.82 -5.93 15.77
C ASN A 152 19.62 -6.72 15.18
N ALA A 153 18.56 -6.06 14.70
CA ALA A 153 17.32 -6.71 14.29
C ALA A 153 17.47 -7.63 13.05
N LEU A 154 18.57 -7.51 12.29
CA LEU A 154 18.87 -8.32 11.12
C LEU A 154 20.12 -9.21 11.28
N ASP A 155 20.72 -9.31 12.48
CA ASP A 155 21.94 -10.08 12.68
C ASP A 155 21.71 -11.58 12.45
N ASP A 156 20.59 -12.11 12.96
CA ASP A 156 20.24 -13.54 12.95
C ASP A 156 19.54 -13.99 11.66
N VAL A 157 19.37 -13.10 10.65
CA VAL A 157 18.75 -13.46 9.38
C VAL A 157 19.77 -13.46 8.26
N ALA A 158 19.57 -14.33 7.24
CA ALA A 158 20.44 -14.41 6.09
C ALA A 158 20.39 -13.11 5.26
N ARG A 159 19.18 -12.57 5.06
CA ARG A 159 18.91 -11.39 4.24
C ARG A 159 17.56 -10.78 4.63
N GLY A 160 17.28 -9.58 4.17
CA GLY A 160 15.98 -8.93 4.30
C GLY A 160 16.09 -7.44 4.56
N THR A 161 14.96 -6.80 4.72
CA THR A 161 14.86 -5.37 4.99
C THR A 161 13.89 -5.12 6.15
N ILE A 162 14.17 -4.11 6.96
CA ILE A 162 13.26 -3.59 7.97
C ILE A 162 13.08 -2.08 7.75
N VAL A 163 11.85 -1.66 7.57
CA VAL A 163 11.43 -0.25 7.56
C VAL A 163 10.87 0.07 8.93
N ILE A 164 11.40 1.13 9.55
CA ILE A 164 11.03 1.56 10.90
C ILE A 164 10.49 2.98 10.82
N TRP A 165 9.29 3.18 11.31
CA TRP A 165 8.65 4.49 11.50
C TRP A 165 8.64 4.83 12.97
N SER A 166 9.31 5.92 13.36
CA SER A 166 9.28 6.47 14.71
C SER A 166 8.90 7.97 14.69
N HIS A 167 8.48 8.51 15.82
CA HIS A 167 7.86 9.83 15.91
C HIS A 167 6.65 9.92 14.95
N LEU A 168 5.59 9.13 15.25
CA LEU A 168 4.40 8.94 14.42
C LEU A 168 3.43 10.13 14.54
N ASP A 169 3.89 11.35 14.32
CA ASP A 169 3.17 12.63 14.61
C ASP A 169 1.83 12.80 13.88
N ARG A 170 1.60 12.03 12.81
CA ARG A 170 0.33 12.00 12.08
C ARG A 170 -0.64 10.92 12.58
N VAL A 171 -0.14 9.99 13.37
CA VAL A 171 -0.90 8.86 13.94
C VAL A 171 -1.18 9.09 15.43
N ILE A 172 -0.16 9.60 16.14
CA ILE A 172 -0.18 9.83 17.59
C ILE A 172 0.41 11.22 17.86
N PRO A 173 -0.28 12.11 18.60
CA PRO A 173 0.33 13.37 19.02
C PRO A 173 1.63 13.14 19.83
N SER A 174 2.69 13.87 19.51
CA SER A 174 4.04 13.68 20.12
C SER A 174 4.06 13.83 21.65
N ALA A 175 3.14 14.62 22.22
CA ALA A 175 3.02 14.81 23.67
C ALA A 175 2.24 13.70 24.39
N THR A 176 1.78 12.66 23.68
CA THR A 176 1.02 11.55 24.26
C THR A 176 1.89 10.74 25.22
N ARG A 177 1.39 10.52 26.44
CA ARG A 177 2.07 9.68 27.43
C ARG A 177 1.79 8.20 27.19
N GLU A 178 2.69 7.34 27.63
CA GLU A 178 2.55 5.88 27.46
C GLU A 178 1.35 5.32 28.23
N GLU A 179 1.00 5.92 29.36
CA GLU A 179 -0.12 5.55 30.24
C GLU A 179 -1.49 6.02 29.72
N ASP A 180 -1.56 6.77 28.60
CA ASP A 180 -2.81 7.20 28.01
C ASP A 180 -3.53 6.04 27.31
N GLU A 181 -4.37 5.32 28.10
CA GLU A 181 -5.14 4.17 27.63
C GLU A 181 -6.14 4.55 26.51
N ASN A 182 -6.64 5.78 26.47
CA ASN A 182 -7.52 6.20 25.38
C ASN A 182 -6.77 6.39 24.06
N ALA A 183 -5.59 7.01 24.10
CA ALA A 183 -4.73 7.13 22.93
C ALA A 183 -4.24 5.75 22.46
N LYS A 184 -3.85 4.86 23.38
CA LYS A 184 -3.46 3.48 23.09
C LYS A 184 -4.57 2.70 22.41
N ARG A 185 -5.81 2.82 22.87
CA ARG A 185 -6.98 2.19 22.23
C ARG A 185 -7.20 2.72 20.81
N LYS A 186 -7.16 4.05 20.60
CA LYS A 186 -7.29 4.65 19.27
C LYS A 186 -6.19 4.21 18.31
N PHE A 187 -4.95 4.12 18.79
CA PHE A 187 -3.82 3.60 18.03
C PHE A 187 -4.05 2.12 17.63
N SER A 188 -4.56 1.31 18.57
CA SER A 188 -4.90 -0.08 18.32
C SER A 188 -5.99 -0.21 17.25
N GLU A 189 -7.06 0.58 17.36
CA GLU A 189 -8.17 0.60 16.39
C GLU A 189 -7.70 1.02 14.99
N ALA A 190 -6.83 2.04 14.91
CA ALA A 190 -6.23 2.46 13.63
C ALA A 190 -5.39 1.33 13.03
N PHE A 191 -4.62 0.64 13.87
CA PHE A 191 -3.78 -0.48 13.45
C PHE A 191 -4.60 -1.70 13.01
N ASP A 192 -5.73 -1.99 13.66
CA ASP A 192 -6.65 -3.05 13.24
C ASP A 192 -7.31 -2.77 11.87
N LYS A 193 -7.52 -1.50 11.53
CA LYS A 193 -7.95 -1.12 10.17
C LYS A 193 -6.88 -1.45 9.13
N VAL A 194 -5.61 -1.20 9.45
CA VAL A 194 -4.48 -1.60 8.57
C VAL A 194 -4.53 -3.11 8.31
N LYS A 195 -4.64 -3.96 9.35
CA LYS A 195 -4.73 -5.41 9.20
C LYS A 195 -5.82 -5.83 8.21
N ARG A 196 -7.03 -5.28 8.36
CA ARG A 196 -8.18 -5.58 7.48
C ARG A 196 -7.94 -5.10 6.05
N HIS A 197 -7.34 -3.92 5.89
CA HIS A 197 -6.98 -3.40 4.58
C HIS A 197 -5.97 -4.32 3.87
N LEU A 198 -4.93 -4.76 4.58
CA LEU A 198 -3.92 -5.67 4.03
C LEU A 198 -4.50 -7.03 3.66
N SER A 199 -5.39 -7.61 4.50
CA SER A 199 -6.05 -8.89 4.22
C SER A 199 -6.84 -8.85 2.91
N MET A 200 -7.46 -7.70 2.59
CA MET A 200 -8.16 -7.48 1.33
C MET A 200 -7.21 -7.17 0.18
N THR A 201 -6.28 -6.26 0.40
CA THR A 201 -5.42 -5.73 -0.66
C THR A 201 -4.50 -6.78 -1.27
N PHE A 202 -3.99 -7.68 -0.44
CA PHE A 202 -3.05 -8.73 -0.83
C PHE A 202 -3.64 -10.13 -0.82
N HIS A 203 -4.98 -10.27 -0.81
CA HIS A 203 -5.63 -11.57 -0.67
C HIS A 203 -5.19 -12.57 -1.74
N ARG A 204 -5.02 -12.15 -3.00
CA ARG A 204 -4.58 -13.04 -4.09
C ARG A 204 -3.18 -13.58 -3.86
N PHE A 205 -2.24 -12.73 -3.43
CA PHE A 205 -0.88 -13.16 -3.11
C PHE A 205 -0.86 -14.20 -1.97
N MET A 206 -1.70 -14.01 -0.95
CA MET A 206 -1.82 -14.93 0.18
C MET A 206 -2.53 -16.23 -0.22
N GLU A 207 -3.63 -16.15 -0.98
CA GLU A 207 -4.36 -17.32 -1.49
C GLU A 207 -3.49 -18.18 -2.41
N ASN A 208 -2.68 -17.54 -3.29
CA ASN A 208 -1.71 -18.20 -4.15
C ASN A 208 -0.44 -18.66 -3.41
N LYS A 209 -0.35 -18.40 -2.09
CA LYS A 209 0.82 -18.72 -1.25
C LYS A 209 2.14 -18.14 -1.77
N THR A 210 2.08 -17.02 -2.49
CA THR A 210 3.27 -16.29 -2.95
C THR A 210 3.93 -15.53 -1.83
N ILE A 211 3.13 -14.99 -0.90
CA ILE A 211 3.60 -14.32 0.32
C ILE A 211 2.78 -14.77 1.54
N LYS A 212 3.37 -14.55 2.72
CA LYS A 212 2.70 -14.58 4.01
C LYS A 212 2.85 -13.24 4.72
N LEU A 213 1.75 -12.70 5.23
CA LEU A 213 1.74 -11.50 6.04
C LEU A 213 1.54 -11.88 7.51
N PHE A 214 2.40 -11.36 8.39
CA PHE A 214 2.30 -11.57 9.83
C PHE A 214 2.02 -10.26 10.54
N TRP A 215 1.01 -10.27 11.39
CA TRP A 215 0.55 -9.14 12.17
C TRP A 215 0.80 -9.37 13.65
N CYS A 216 1.78 -8.67 14.22
CA CYS A 216 2.17 -8.87 15.62
C CYS A 216 2.36 -10.37 15.96
N GLY A 217 3.06 -11.11 15.11
CA GLY A 217 3.36 -12.54 15.27
C GLY A 217 2.28 -13.52 14.78
N HIS A 218 1.11 -13.05 14.35
CA HIS A 218 0.03 -13.91 13.84
C HIS A 218 -0.14 -13.76 12.34
N GLU A 219 -0.25 -14.86 11.60
CA GLU A 219 -0.51 -14.84 10.17
C GLU A 219 -1.86 -14.16 9.86
N ILE A 220 -1.90 -13.31 8.83
CA ILE A 220 -3.12 -12.65 8.35
C ILE A 220 -3.84 -13.60 7.41
N GLU A 221 -5.11 -13.89 7.69
CA GLU A 221 -5.97 -14.61 6.76
C GLU A 221 -6.43 -13.69 5.61
N PRO A 222 -6.40 -14.16 4.35
CA PRO A 222 -6.88 -13.40 3.21
C PRO A 222 -8.38 -13.15 3.30
N TRP A 223 -8.82 -11.96 2.94
CA TRP A 223 -10.23 -11.65 2.77
C TRP A 223 -10.55 -11.42 1.29
N ASN A 224 -11.14 -12.45 0.67
CA ASN A 224 -11.52 -12.40 -0.73
C ASN A 224 -12.92 -11.78 -0.87
N PRO A 225 -13.05 -10.60 -1.55
CA PRO A 225 -14.33 -9.91 -1.67
C PRO A 225 -15.39 -10.70 -2.46
N PHE A 226 -15.00 -11.66 -3.26
CA PHE A 226 -15.92 -12.41 -4.12
C PHE A 226 -16.52 -13.65 -3.47
N CYS A 227 -16.14 -13.95 -2.23
CA CYS A 227 -16.65 -15.08 -1.43
C CYS A 227 -16.63 -16.41 -2.19
N PRO A 228 -15.49 -16.87 -2.72
CA PRO A 228 -15.42 -18.05 -3.61
C PRO A 228 -15.88 -19.35 -2.96
N ASN A 229 -15.89 -19.41 -1.63
CA ASN A 229 -16.32 -20.58 -0.86
C ASN A 229 -17.84 -20.66 -0.66
N GLU A 230 -18.60 -19.62 -1.05
CA GLU A 230 -20.04 -19.58 -0.95
C GLU A 230 -20.69 -20.14 -2.22
N SER A 231 -21.32 -21.31 -2.11
CA SER A 231 -21.89 -22.06 -3.25
C SER A 231 -23.03 -21.35 -3.99
N LYS A 232 -23.64 -20.34 -3.36
CA LYS A 232 -24.77 -19.57 -3.93
C LYS A 232 -24.35 -18.25 -4.56
N VAL A 233 -23.07 -17.96 -4.65
CA VAL A 233 -22.57 -16.81 -5.43
C VAL A 233 -22.87 -17.04 -6.90
N GLN A 234 -23.53 -16.07 -7.54
CA GLN A 234 -23.77 -16.11 -8.97
C GLN A 234 -22.60 -15.43 -9.69
N ILE A 235 -21.98 -16.16 -10.62
CA ILE A 235 -20.84 -15.68 -11.38
C ILE A 235 -21.33 -15.30 -12.79
N ARG A 236 -21.02 -14.08 -13.23
CA ARG A 236 -21.29 -13.61 -14.58
C ARG A 236 -20.14 -14.00 -15.53
N PRO A 237 -20.41 -14.14 -16.82
CA PRO A 237 -19.35 -14.37 -17.81
C PRO A 237 -18.24 -13.32 -17.73
N THR A 238 -17.01 -13.76 -17.99
CA THR A 238 -15.89 -12.83 -18.16
C THR A 238 -16.00 -12.15 -19.51
N GLU A 239 -15.88 -10.83 -19.54
CA GLU A 239 -15.82 -10.04 -20.76
C GLU A 239 -14.48 -9.32 -20.88
N TYR A 240 -14.10 -8.97 -22.11
CA TYR A 240 -12.92 -8.18 -22.42
C TYR A 240 -13.36 -6.78 -22.83
N ILE A 241 -12.76 -5.77 -22.19
CA ILE A 241 -13.06 -4.36 -22.44
C ILE A 241 -11.77 -3.66 -22.89
N GLY A 242 -11.87 -2.95 -24.03
CA GLY A 242 -10.68 -2.30 -24.61
C GLY A 242 -9.54 -3.27 -24.90
N GLU A 243 -8.30 -2.83 -24.66
CA GLU A 243 -7.10 -3.63 -24.89
C GLU A 243 -6.80 -4.53 -23.68
N ASN A 244 -7.31 -5.75 -23.67
CA ASN A 244 -6.98 -6.81 -22.71
C ASN A 244 -7.37 -6.55 -21.23
N VAL A 245 -8.28 -5.62 -20.94
CA VAL A 245 -8.88 -5.48 -19.62
C VAL A 245 -9.96 -6.54 -19.44
N THR A 246 -9.85 -7.38 -18.42
CA THR A 246 -10.87 -8.39 -18.14
C THR A 246 -11.82 -7.92 -17.05
N VAL A 247 -13.11 -8.22 -17.23
CA VAL A 247 -14.17 -7.89 -16.28
C VAL A 247 -14.97 -9.12 -15.94
N LYS A 248 -15.20 -9.38 -14.64
CA LYS A 248 -15.96 -10.53 -14.17
C LYS A 248 -16.86 -10.13 -13.00
N GLY A 249 -18.15 -10.38 -13.12
CA GLY A 249 -19.14 -10.01 -12.11
C GLY A 249 -19.45 -11.16 -11.15
N TYR A 250 -19.74 -10.78 -9.90
CA TYR A 250 -20.16 -11.68 -8.83
C TYR A 250 -21.34 -11.04 -8.11
N ILE A 251 -22.42 -11.81 -7.93
CA ILE A 251 -23.58 -11.42 -7.13
C ILE A 251 -23.57 -12.31 -5.89
N LEU A 252 -23.31 -11.69 -4.74
CA LEU A 252 -23.32 -12.41 -3.46
C LEU A 252 -24.73 -12.87 -3.10
N PRO A 253 -24.88 -13.99 -2.38
CA PRO A 253 -26.19 -14.48 -2.00
C PRO A 253 -26.88 -13.55 -0.99
N HIS A 254 -28.20 -13.60 -0.93
CA HIS A 254 -28.96 -12.97 0.14
C HIS A 254 -28.61 -13.61 1.48
N LYS A 255 -28.75 -12.87 2.59
CA LYS A 255 -28.39 -13.29 3.96
C LYS A 255 -28.74 -14.74 4.29
N ASN A 256 -29.96 -15.16 3.96
CA ASN A 256 -30.47 -16.50 4.30
C ASN A 256 -29.87 -17.63 3.42
N ASN A 257 -29.09 -17.29 2.42
CA ASN A 257 -28.48 -18.22 1.47
C ASN A 257 -26.97 -18.36 1.66
N PHE A 258 -26.37 -17.67 2.62
CA PHE A 258 -24.99 -17.91 3.04
C PHE A 258 -24.88 -19.23 3.80
N SER A 259 -23.73 -19.86 3.75
CA SER A 259 -23.44 -21.13 4.44
C SER A 259 -23.59 -21.01 5.97
N SER A 260 -23.37 -19.82 6.52
CA SER A 260 -23.54 -19.51 7.96
C SER A 260 -23.71 -18.01 8.21
N GLU A 261 -24.19 -17.63 9.39
CA GLU A 261 -24.24 -16.23 9.82
C GLU A 261 -22.82 -15.61 9.93
N VAL A 262 -21.82 -16.40 10.29
CA VAL A 262 -20.41 -15.99 10.34
C VAL A 262 -19.92 -15.66 8.94
N ALA A 263 -20.23 -16.51 7.95
CA ALA A 263 -19.87 -16.26 6.55
C ALA A 263 -20.52 -14.99 6.02
N PHE A 264 -21.79 -14.74 6.34
CA PHE A 264 -22.48 -13.50 5.97
C PHE A 264 -21.81 -12.27 6.59
N LYS A 265 -21.51 -12.30 7.90
CA LYS A 265 -20.80 -11.20 8.58
C LYS A 265 -19.41 -10.98 8.02
N ASN A 266 -18.68 -12.03 7.70
CA ASN A 266 -17.37 -11.91 7.06
C ASN A 266 -17.47 -11.28 5.66
N ALA A 267 -18.52 -11.61 4.89
CA ALA A 267 -18.75 -11.04 3.57
C ALA A 267 -19.09 -9.55 3.60
N GLU A 268 -19.59 -8.99 4.70
CA GLU A 268 -19.82 -7.55 4.86
C GLU A 268 -18.53 -6.74 4.70
N GLY A 269 -17.38 -7.32 5.05
CA GLY A 269 -16.11 -6.62 5.04
C GLY A 269 -16.02 -5.51 6.09
N MET A 270 -15.06 -4.60 5.94
CA MET A 270 -14.72 -3.62 6.96
C MET A 270 -15.80 -2.55 7.20
N TYR A 271 -16.58 -2.21 6.15
CA TYR A 271 -17.53 -1.09 6.18
C TYR A 271 -18.95 -1.48 5.76
N GLY A 272 -19.26 -2.79 5.74
CA GLY A 272 -20.55 -3.32 5.33
C GLY A 272 -20.74 -3.43 3.81
N PHE A 273 -21.79 -4.14 3.41
CA PHE A 273 -22.07 -4.43 2.00
C PHE A 273 -22.17 -3.18 1.13
N SER A 274 -22.79 -2.09 1.63
CA SER A 274 -22.96 -0.86 0.87
C SER A 274 -21.63 -0.16 0.55
N ALA A 275 -20.60 -0.33 1.37
CA ALA A 275 -19.26 0.18 1.10
C ALA A 275 -18.53 -0.67 0.04
N HIS A 276 -18.83 -1.97 0.02
CA HIS A 276 -18.14 -2.96 -0.80
C HIS A 276 -18.86 -3.29 -2.12
N GLN A 277 -19.87 -2.53 -2.53
CA GLN A 277 -20.54 -2.69 -3.83
C GLN A 277 -19.72 -2.06 -4.96
N GLY A 278 -19.71 -2.67 -6.14
CA GLY A 278 -19.10 -2.10 -7.35
C GLY A 278 -17.82 -2.78 -7.79
N PHE A 279 -16.95 -2.00 -8.42
CA PHE A 279 -15.73 -2.50 -9.03
C PHE A 279 -14.60 -2.71 -8.02
N TYR A 280 -13.84 -3.75 -8.28
CA TYR A 280 -12.59 -4.11 -7.62
C TYR A 280 -11.49 -4.15 -8.67
N VAL A 281 -10.63 -3.15 -8.68
CA VAL A 281 -9.62 -2.97 -9.73
C VAL A 281 -8.29 -3.56 -9.26
N TYR A 282 -7.77 -4.51 -10.04
CA TYR A 282 -6.49 -5.17 -9.80
C TYR A 282 -5.48 -4.81 -10.86
N ARG A 283 -4.22 -4.75 -10.47
CA ARG A 283 -3.07 -4.76 -11.34
C ARG A 283 -2.17 -5.93 -10.93
N GLY A 284 -2.05 -6.93 -11.80
CA GLY A 284 -1.54 -8.22 -11.36
C GLY A 284 -2.40 -8.75 -10.21
N ASP A 285 -1.79 -9.25 -9.15
CA ASP A 285 -2.51 -9.73 -7.97
C ASP A 285 -2.77 -8.65 -6.89
N ARG A 286 -2.35 -7.41 -7.15
CA ARG A 286 -2.50 -6.25 -6.23
C ARG A 286 -3.84 -5.57 -6.44
N LEU A 287 -4.70 -5.59 -5.42
CA LEU A 287 -5.95 -4.81 -5.42
C LEU A 287 -5.63 -3.32 -5.22
N LEU A 288 -5.99 -2.49 -6.20
CA LEU A 288 -5.78 -1.04 -6.18
C LEU A 288 -6.98 -0.30 -5.59
N LEU A 289 -8.18 -0.69 -6.00
CA LEU A 289 -9.43 -0.05 -5.61
C LEU A 289 -10.47 -1.10 -5.25
N ALA A 290 -11.21 -0.89 -4.17
CA ALA A 290 -12.22 -1.82 -3.68
C ALA A 290 -13.58 -1.15 -3.50
N GLY A 291 -14.62 -1.73 -4.11
CA GLY A 291 -16.00 -1.33 -3.86
C GLY A 291 -16.33 0.08 -4.31
N ASP A 292 -15.90 0.47 -5.51
CA ASP A 292 -16.19 1.78 -6.10
C ASP A 292 -16.86 1.64 -7.47
N TRP A 293 -17.77 2.54 -7.80
CA TRP A 293 -18.44 2.53 -9.11
C TRP A 293 -17.72 3.40 -10.16
N LEU A 294 -16.52 3.91 -9.86
CA LEU A 294 -15.69 4.72 -10.76
C LEU A 294 -16.39 5.97 -11.33
N GLY A 295 -17.37 6.47 -10.59
CA GLY A 295 -18.22 7.59 -11.03
C GLY A 295 -19.22 7.26 -12.15
N LEU A 296 -19.38 5.99 -12.53
CA LEU A 296 -20.29 5.54 -13.59
C LEU A 296 -21.71 5.29 -13.08
N ILE A 297 -21.84 4.77 -11.88
CA ILE A 297 -23.10 4.40 -11.23
C ILE A 297 -23.11 4.99 -9.82
N ARG A 298 -24.29 5.34 -9.31
CA ARG A 298 -24.45 5.73 -7.92
C ARG A 298 -24.55 4.50 -7.02
N LYS A 299 -23.99 4.60 -5.81
CA LYS A 299 -24.17 3.55 -4.79
C LYS A 299 -25.63 3.53 -4.35
N GLU A 300 -26.26 2.36 -4.42
CA GLU A 300 -27.63 2.12 -4.02
C GLU A 300 -27.74 0.80 -3.23
N GLU A 301 -28.76 0.68 -2.40
CA GLU A 301 -29.00 -0.52 -1.59
C GLU A 301 -29.28 -1.76 -2.46
N SER A 302 -29.88 -1.55 -3.64
CA SER A 302 -30.15 -2.60 -4.64
C SER A 302 -28.87 -3.28 -5.17
N TYR A 303 -27.75 -2.58 -5.19
CA TYR A 303 -26.47 -3.08 -5.70
C TYR A 303 -25.52 -3.59 -4.63
N LYS A 304 -25.90 -3.59 -3.35
CA LYS A 304 -25.01 -3.91 -2.22
C LYS A 304 -24.33 -5.27 -2.30
N LEU A 305 -24.90 -6.22 -3.04
CA LEU A 305 -24.37 -7.57 -3.21
C LEU A 305 -23.57 -7.74 -4.51
N VAL A 306 -23.49 -6.72 -5.35
CA VAL A 306 -22.78 -6.77 -6.64
C VAL A 306 -21.31 -6.40 -6.41
N ARG A 307 -20.42 -7.26 -6.86
CA ARG A 307 -18.97 -7.07 -6.87
C ARG A 307 -18.42 -7.43 -8.23
N ILE A 308 -17.67 -6.51 -8.83
CA ILE A 308 -17.17 -6.66 -10.20
C ILE A 308 -15.66 -6.54 -10.19
N GLN A 309 -14.99 -7.63 -10.52
CA GLN A 309 -13.54 -7.70 -10.69
C GLN A 309 -13.15 -7.06 -12.03
N ILE A 310 -12.12 -6.22 -12.00
CA ILE A 310 -11.44 -5.69 -13.18
C ILE A 310 -9.95 -6.00 -13.04
N ASP A 311 -9.39 -6.71 -14.00
CA ASP A 311 -7.95 -6.98 -14.06
C ASP A 311 -7.32 -6.14 -15.17
N LEU A 312 -6.40 -5.27 -14.76
CA LEU A 312 -5.65 -4.37 -15.64
C LEU A 312 -4.30 -5.01 -15.98
N PRO A 313 -3.95 -5.15 -17.27
CA PRO A 313 -2.58 -5.43 -17.66
C PRO A 313 -1.71 -4.19 -17.41
N ASN A 314 -0.40 -4.38 -17.15
CA ASN A 314 0.52 -3.27 -16.87
C ASN A 314 0.62 -2.26 -18.01
N SER A 315 0.30 -2.65 -19.24
CA SER A 315 0.35 -1.78 -20.43
C SER A 315 -0.68 -0.64 -20.41
N VAL A 316 -1.78 -0.76 -19.65
CA VAL A 316 -2.86 0.25 -19.62
C VAL A 316 -2.84 1.17 -18.40
N ASP A 317 -1.81 1.08 -17.57
CA ASP A 317 -1.68 1.88 -16.32
C ASP A 317 -1.78 3.40 -16.57
N SER A 318 -1.17 3.89 -17.66
CA SER A 318 -1.21 5.32 -18.03
C SER A 318 -2.61 5.78 -18.38
N ASP A 319 -3.39 4.93 -19.04
CA ASP A 319 -4.70 5.27 -19.58
C ASP A 319 -5.77 5.30 -18.48
N TRP A 320 -5.59 4.47 -17.44
CA TRP A 320 -6.50 4.39 -16.29
C TRP A 320 -6.25 5.45 -15.21
N GLN A 321 -5.28 6.33 -15.41
CA GLN A 321 -4.97 7.46 -14.53
C GLN A 321 -5.00 7.08 -13.04
N ILE A 322 -4.30 5.98 -12.69
CA ILE A 322 -4.20 5.51 -11.31
C ILE A 322 -3.37 6.52 -10.51
N ASP A 323 -3.90 7.00 -9.40
CA ASP A 323 -3.21 7.96 -8.53
C ASP A 323 -2.02 7.33 -7.77
N ILE A 324 -1.13 8.19 -7.27
CA ILE A 324 0.09 7.76 -6.55
C ILE A 324 -0.26 6.88 -5.34
N LYS A 325 -1.34 7.19 -4.65
CA LYS A 325 -1.81 6.45 -3.45
C LYS A 325 -2.56 5.16 -3.80
N LYS A 326 -2.73 4.86 -5.10
CA LYS A 326 -3.53 3.71 -5.57
C LYS A 326 -4.95 3.69 -4.97
N SER A 327 -5.54 4.87 -4.79
CA SER A 327 -6.84 5.07 -4.15
C SER A 327 -7.94 5.51 -5.13
N LYS A 328 -7.55 5.89 -6.36
CA LYS A 328 -8.47 6.28 -7.43
C LYS A 328 -7.99 5.73 -8.77
N ALA A 329 -8.94 5.33 -9.59
CA ALA A 329 -8.72 4.93 -10.96
C ALA A 329 -9.80 5.57 -11.84
N TYR A 330 -9.41 6.12 -12.98
CA TYR A 330 -10.33 6.73 -13.93
C TYR A 330 -10.27 5.94 -15.24
N PRO A 331 -11.32 5.17 -15.57
CA PRO A 331 -11.32 4.40 -16.80
C PRO A 331 -11.30 5.32 -18.03
N PRO A 332 -10.58 4.94 -19.09
CA PRO A 332 -10.59 5.64 -20.36
C PRO A 332 -12.00 5.82 -20.90
N VAL A 333 -12.24 6.90 -21.65
CA VAL A 333 -13.57 7.24 -22.19
C VAL A 333 -14.16 6.06 -22.97
N GLY A 334 -13.34 5.36 -23.77
CA GLY A 334 -13.78 4.19 -24.56
C GLY A 334 -14.23 2.99 -23.73
N CYS A 335 -13.75 2.85 -22.48
CA CYS A 335 -14.11 1.74 -21.59
C CYS A 335 -15.37 2.04 -20.76
N ARG A 336 -15.70 3.31 -20.53
CA ARG A 336 -16.76 3.71 -19.58
C ARG A 336 -18.12 3.13 -19.91
N GLN A 337 -18.56 3.23 -21.17
CA GLN A 337 -19.87 2.73 -21.60
C GLN A 337 -19.97 1.20 -21.47
N GLN A 338 -18.90 0.49 -21.81
CA GLN A 338 -18.86 -0.98 -21.69
C GLN A 338 -18.90 -1.41 -20.22
N LEU A 339 -18.13 -0.75 -19.33
CA LEU A 339 -18.16 -1.00 -17.89
C LEU A 339 -19.53 -0.73 -17.28
N GLU A 340 -20.17 0.38 -17.66
CA GLU A 340 -21.51 0.72 -17.19
C GLU A 340 -22.57 -0.29 -17.68
N ALA A 341 -22.48 -0.70 -18.95
CA ALA A 341 -23.39 -1.71 -19.53
C ALA A 341 -23.21 -3.06 -18.80
N TYR A 342 -21.97 -3.51 -18.59
CA TYR A 342 -21.69 -4.74 -17.87
C TYR A 342 -22.23 -4.70 -16.42
N ALA A 343 -22.01 -3.60 -15.73
CA ALA A 343 -22.46 -3.43 -14.34
C ALA A 343 -23.99 -3.41 -14.20
N LYS A 344 -24.72 -2.87 -15.19
CA LYS A 344 -26.20 -2.88 -15.22
C LYS A 344 -26.78 -4.27 -15.51
N GLN A 345 -26.00 -5.16 -16.11
CA GLN A 345 -26.41 -6.55 -16.38
C GLN A 345 -26.05 -7.49 -15.21
N ALA A 346 -25.13 -7.06 -14.33
CA ALA A 346 -24.73 -7.82 -13.16
C ALA A 346 -25.75 -7.66 -12.02
#